data_24334d501c42bae466be13e0fa5d4bc8
#
_entry.id   24334d501c42bae466be13e0fa5d4bc8
#
_cell.length_a   1.000
_cell.length_b   1.000
_cell.length_c   1.000
_cell.angle_alpha   90.00
_cell.angle_beta   90.00
_cell.angle_gamma   90.00
#
_symmetry.space_group_name_H-M   'P 1'
#
loop_
_entity.id
_entity.type
_entity.pdbx_description
1 polymer ?
#
loop_
_entity_poly.entity_id
_entity_poly.type
_entity_poly.pdbx_seq_one_letter_code
_entity_poly.pdbx_strand_id
1 'polypeptide(L)'
;MTAQLVLATRNAHKLDELAEILGAAAVDVQLLPLPDSAPDVVEDGLTFADNALKKARSAAAHAGRPAVADDSGLCVDVLNGMPGIFSARWAGTGRDDAANLALVLDQLADVPDEHLGARFVCAAAVALPSGDERVVEGQVIGRLVRSPRGTGGFGYDPIFVPDGYQVTTAEMTAEDKHAISHRGEAFRALVPVLRELLG
;
A
#
# COMPACT_ATOMS: atom_id res chain seq x y z
N MET A 1 -26.21 -15.19 -4.52
CA MET A 1 -26.04 -14.23 -3.40
C MET A 1 -24.75 -13.50 -3.65
N THR A 2 -24.76 -12.18 -3.64
CA THR A 2 -23.55 -11.36 -3.79
C THR A 2 -22.53 -11.73 -2.70
N ALA A 3 -21.31 -12.07 -3.09
CA ALA A 3 -20.25 -12.40 -2.14
C ALA A 3 -19.90 -11.17 -1.28
N GLN A 4 -19.60 -11.39 0.00
CA GLN A 4 -19.17 -10.34 0.91
C GLN A 4 -17.66 -10.40 1.10
N LEU A 5 -16.97 -9.25 1.02
CA LEU A 5 -15.52 -9.12 1.14
C LEU A 5 -15.17 -8.04 2.16
N VAL A 6 -14.43 -8.39 3.20
CA VAL A 6 -13.98 -7.43 4.22
C VAL A 6 -12.66 -6.80 3.79
N LEU A 7 -12.54 -5.47 3.84
CA LEU A 7 -11.24 -4.81 3.71
C LEU A 7 -10.64 -4.59 5.11
N ALA A 8 -9.52 -5.25 5.37
CA ALA A 8 -8.81 -5.23 6.67
C ALA A 8 -8.02 -3.93 6.87
N THR A 9 -8.72 -2.82 6.88
CA THR A 9 -8.16 -1.49 7.15
C THR A 9 -9.13 -0.61 7.92
N ARG A 10 -8.60 0.31 8.72
CA ARG A 10 -9.36 1.40 9.36
C ARG A 10 -9.27 2.71 8.55
N ASN A 11 -8.59 2.69 7.39
CA ASN A 11 -8.45 3.84 6.52
C ASN A 11 -9.57 3.86 5.47
N ALA A 12 -10.51 4.80 5.58
CA ALA A 12 -11.65 4.94 4.69
C ALA A 12 -11.23 5.15 3.22
N HIS A 13 -10.16 5.92 2.95
CA HIS A 13 -9.68 6.15 1.59
C HIS A 13 -9.27 4.86 0.85
N LYS A 14 -8.71 3.88 1.58
CA LYS A 14 -8.38 2.57 0.98
C LYS A 14 -9.65 1.79 0.61
N LEU A 15 -10.72 1.95 1.41
CA LEU A 15 -12.00 1.30 1.13
C LEU A 15 -12.62 1.87 -0.16
N ASP A 16 -12.62 3.18 -0.30
CA ASP A 16 -13.15 3.87 -1.47
C ASP A 16 -12.38 3.51 -2.74
N GLU A 17 -11.04 3.49 -2.68
CA GLU A 17 -10.16 3.12 -3.79
C GLU A 17 -10.42 1.67 -4.26
N LEU A 18 -10.52 0.72 -3.33
CA LEU A 18 -10.84 -0.67 -3.68
C LEU A 18 -12.26 -0.81 -4.24
N ALA A 19 -13.24 -0.09 -3.67
CA ALA A 19 -14.62 -0.11 -4.15
C ALA A 19 -14.71 0.40 -5.59
N GLU A 20 -14.01 1.48 -5.93
CA GLU A 20 -13.93 2.01 -7.29
C GLU A 20 -13.33 1.00 -8.27
N ILE A 21 -12.21 0.37 -7.90
CA ILE A 21 -11.53 -0.63 -8.75
C ILE A 21 -12.42 -1.85 -8.98
N LEU A 22 -13.07 -2.37 -7.93
CA LEU A 22 -13.97 -3.52 -8.05
C LEU A 22 -15.21 -3.17 -8.88
N GLY A 23 -15.77 -1.98 -8.71
CA GLY A 23 -16.89 -1.47 -9.51
C GLY A 23 -16.53 -1.34 -10.99
N ALA A 24 -15.40 -0.73 -11.31
CA ALA A 24 -14.90 -0.60 -12.68
C ALA A 24 -14.63 -1.97 -13.35
N ALA A 25 -14.20 -2.96 -12.55
CA ALA A 25 -13.98 -4.32 -13.02
C ALA A 25 -15.26 -5.19 -13.05
N ALA A 26 -16.41 -4.65 -12.68
CA ALA A 26 -17.69 -5.39 -12.58
C ALA A 26 -17.57 -6.69 -11.74
N VAL A 27 -16.87 -6.61 -10.61
CA VAL A 27 -16.81 -7.71 -9.64
C VAL A 27 -18.00 -7.61 -8.71
N ASP A 28 -18.90 -8.63 -8.75
CA ASP A 28 -20.13 -8.64 -7.94
C ASP A 28 -19.83 -9.05 -6.48
N VAL A 29 -19.27 -8.09 -5.72
CA VAL A 29 -19.00 -8.27 -4.28
C VAL A 29 -19.53 -7.08 -3.50
N GLN A 30 -20.05 -7.34 -2.30
CA GLN A 30 -20.33 -6.32 -1.30
C GLN A 30 -19.08 -6.10 -0.45
N LEU A 31 -18.42 -4.95 -0.64
CA LEU A 31 -17.28 -4.57 0.19
C LEU A 31 -17.74 -4.12 1.57
N LEU A 32 -17.13 -4.66 2.62
CA LEU A 32 -17.44 -4.36 4.01
C LEU A 32 -16.22 -3.76 4.71
N PRO A 33 -16.39 -2.79 5.59
CA PRO A 33 -15.31 -2.30 6.44
C PRO A 33 -14.89 -3.38 7.45
N LEU A 34 -13.67 -3.23 7.99
CA LEU A 34 -13.20 -4.04 9.11
C LEU A 34 -14.10 -3.78 10.35
N PRO A 35 -14.64 -4.81 11.00
CA PRO A 35 -15.41 -4.63 12.23
C PRO A 35 -14.59 -3.93 13.33
N ASP A 36 -15.22 -3.03 14.09
CA ASP A 36 -14.56 -2.32 15.20
C ASP A 36 -14.00 -3.26 16.27
N SER A 37 -14.65 -4.43 16.44
CA SER A 37 -14.22 -5.47 17.36
C SER A 37 -13.03 -6.29 16.88
N ALA A 38 -12.56 -6.08 15.64
CA ALA A 38 -11.42 -6.81 15.13
C ALA A 38 -10.13 -6.42 15.87
N PRO A 39 -9.29 -7.41 16.23
CA PRO A 39 -8.06 -7.15 16.95
C PRO A 39 -7.06 -6.39 16.07
N ASP A 40 -6.23 -5.57 16.70
CA ASP A 40 -5.08 -4.99 16.03
C ASP A 40 -4.06 -6.07 15.71
N VAL A 41 -3.50 -6.01 14.50
CA VAL A 41 -2.51 -6.98 14.02
C VAL A 41 -1.11 -6.39 14.14
N VAL A 42 -0.21 -7.13 14.79
CA VAL A 42 1.20 -6.76 14.84
C VAL A 42 1.85 -7.06 13.49
N GLU A 43 2.36 -6.01 12.85
CA GLU A 43 3.07 -6.08 11.56
C GLU A 43 4.55 -6.42 11.79
N ASP A 44 4.83 -7.68 12.15
CA ASP A 44 6.18 -8.23 12.41
C ASP A 44 6.65 -9.19 11.31
N GLY A 45 6.00 -9.17 10.15
CA GLY A 45 6.42 -9.88 8.95
C GLY A 45 7.74 -9.32 8.40
N LEU A 46 8.45 -10.14 7.63
CA LEU A 46 9.72 -9.76 7.01
C LEU A 46 9.54 -9.10 5.64
N THR A 47 8.35 -9.20 5.06
CA THR A 47 7.98 -8.61 3.76
C THR A 47 6.63 -7.92 3.84
N PHE A 48 6.33 -7.07 2.84
CA PHE A 48 4.98 -6.51 2.68
C PHE A 48 3.92 -7.61 2.52
N ALA A 49 4.25 -8.67 1.77
CA ALA A 49 3.37 -9.82 1.58
C ALA A 49 3.03 -10.51 2.91
N ASP A 50 4.02 -10.73 3.78
CA ASP A 50 3.79 -11.33 5.10
C ASP A 50 2.85 -10.50 5.96
N ASN A 51 3.05 -9.18 5.98
CA ASN A 51 2.20 -8.26 6.76
C ASN A 51 0.78 -8.18 6.18
N ALA A 52 0.64 -8.10 4.86
CA ALA A 52 -0.66 -8.11 4.20
C ALA A 52 -1.42 -9.41 4.50
N LEU A 53 -0.76 -10.57 4.39
CA LEU A 53 -1.36 -11.87 4.73
C LEU A 53 -1.78 -11.96 6.20
N LYS A 54 -0.94 -11.51 7.13
CA LYS A 54 -1.30 -11.49 8.55
C LYS A 54 -2.58 -10.71 8.80
N LYS A 55 -2.71 -9.53 8.20
CA LYS A 55 -3.90 -8.67 8.31
C LYS A 55 -5.12 -9.34 7.67
N ALA A 56 -4.98 -9.89 6.47
CA ALA A 56 -6.07 -10.56 5.76
C ALA A 56 -6.57 -11.79 6.52
N ARG A 57 -5.65 -12.66 7.01
CA ARG A 57 -5.99 -13.85 7.82
C ARG A 57 -6.73 -13.49 9.11
N SER A 58 -6.23 -12.49 9.84
CA SER A 58 -6.86 -12.03 11.07
C SER A 58 -8.27 -11.52 10.82
N ALA A 59 -8.47 -10.72 9.79
CA ALA A 59 -9.78 -10.19 9.42
C ALA A 59 -10.73 -11.31 8.94
N ALA A 60 -10.25 -12.23 8.11
CA ALA A 60 -11.05 -13.36 7.62
C ALA A 60 -11.52 -14.27 8.75
N ALA A 61 -10.61 -14.60 9.68
CA ALA A 61 -10.94 -15.41 10.85
C ALA A 61 -11.94 -14.72 11.77
N HIS A 62 -11.75 -13.40 12.01
CA HIS A 62 -12.64 -12.63 12.89
C HIS A 62 -14.05 -12.45 12.30
N ALA A 63 -14.12 -12.11 11.00
CA ALA A 63 -15.39 -11.83 10.33
C ALA A 63 -16.12 -13.09 9.82
N GLY A 64 -15.45 -14.24 9.76
CA GLY A 64 -15.98 -15.45 9.13
C GLY A 64 -16.27 -15.28 7.62
N ARG A 65 -15.53 -14.39 6.95
CA ARG A 65 -15.72 -14.00 5.53
C ARG A 65 -14.38 -13.82 4.85
N PRO A 66 -14.32 -13.90 3.50
CA PRO A 66 -13.16 -13.47 2.74
C PRO A 66 -12.73 -12.06 3.15
N ALA A 67 -11.44 -11.85 3.29
CA ALA A 67 -10.89 -10.54 3.63
C ALA A 67 -9.68 -10.19 2.75
N VAL A 68 -9.58 -8.92 2.41
CA VAL A 68 -8.44 -8.31 1.70
C VAL A 68 -7.70 -7.38 2.64
N ALA A 69 -6.38 -7.39 2.57
CA ALA A 69 -5.52 -6.42 3.23
C ALA A 69 -4.40 -5.99 2.31
N ASP A 70 -3.82 -4.82 2.56
CA ASP A 70 -2.61 -4.38 1.92
C ASP A 70 -1.54 -3.97 2.94
N ASP A 71 -0.28 -4.08 2.52
CA ASP A 71 0.85 -3.46 3.19
C ASP A 71 1.74 -2.79 2.15
N SER A 72 2.29 -1.62 2.45
CA SER A 72 3.00 -0.82 1.45
C SER A 72 4.04 0.10 2.07
N GLY A 73 5.03 0.48 1.26
CA GLY A 73 6.05 1.42 1.67
C GLY A 73 6.98 1.86 0.56
N LEU A 74 7.88 2.77 0.92
CA LEU A 74 8.97 3.26 0.08
C LEU A 74 10.15 2.28 0.15
N CYS A 75 10.71 1.94 -0.99
CA CYS A 75 11.95 1.17 -1.11
C CYS A 75 12.98 2.03 -1.86
N VAL A 76 14.10 2.35 -1.23
CA VAL A 76 15.19 3.13 -1.82
C VAL A 76 16.33 2.18 -2.19
N ASP A 77 16.78 2.23 -3.44
CA ASP A 77 17.69 1.22 -3.98
C ASP A 77 19.05 1.20 -3.27
N VAL A 78 19.66 2.36 -3.06
CA VAL A 78 20.95 2.49 -2.36
C VAL A 78 20.87 2.09 -0.88
N LEU A 79 19.67 2.12 -0.30
CA LEU A 79 19.41 1.63 1.06
C LEU A 79 18.97 0.16 1.09
N ASN A 80 19.27 -0.61 0.03
CA ASN A 80 18.87 -2.03 -0.11
C ASN A 80 17.37 -2.26 0.11
N GLY A 81 16.53 -1.35 -0.38
CA GLY A 81 15.07 -1.43 -0.25
C GLY A 81 14.51 -0.90 1.08
N MET A 82 15.35 -0.33 1.96
CA MET A 82 14.83 0.38 3.14
C MET A 82 14.31 1.78 2.73
N PRO A 83 13.36 2.35 3.51
CA PRO A 83 12.71 1.88 4.73
C PRO A 83 11.88 0.59 4.60
N GLY A 84 11.35 0.25 3.41
CA GLY A 84 10.59 -0.97 3.20
C GLY A 84 9.41 -1.08 4.17
N ILE A 85 9.28 -2.23 4.83
CA ILE A 85 8.24 -2.49 5.84
C ILE A 85 8.28 -1.58 7.06
N PHE A 86 9.35 -0.79 7.21
CA PHE A 86 9.48 0.19 8.29
C PHE A 86 9.05 1.61 7.86
N SER A 87 8.52 1.80 6.65
CA SER A 87 8.21 3.12 6.09
C SER A 87 7.41 4.02 7.03
N ALA A 88 6.38 3.49 7.68
CA ALA A 88 5.53 4.25 8.60
C ALA A 88 6.18 4.56 9.96
N ARG A 89 7.31 3.95 10.28
CA ARG A 89 8.01 4.07 11.57
C ARG A 89 9.52 4.19 11.44
N TRP A 90 10.01 4.71 10.31
CA TRP A 90 11.44 4.80 10.01
C TRP A 90 12.21 5.66 11.00
N ALA A 91 11.63 6.77 11.43
CA ALA A 91 12.17 7.63 12.47
C ALA A 91 11.70 7.26 13.90
N GLY A 92 11.13 6.06 14.07
CA GLY A 92 10.68 5.55 15.37
C GLY A 92 9.16 5.33 15.48
N THR A 93 8.74 5.00 16.70
CA THR A 93 7.36 4.57 16.97
C THR A 93 6.31 5.66 16.91
N GLY A 94 6.72 6.93 16.81
CA GLY A 94 5.82 8.10 16.73
C GLY A 94 5.00 8.18 15.44
N ARG A 95 5.40 7.43 14.40
CA ARG A 95 4.75 7.42 13.07
C ARG A 95 4.59 8.84 12.49
N ASP A 96 5.61 9.68 12.65
CA ASP A 96 5.65 11.05 12.14
C ASP A 96 6.18 11.04 10.70
N ASP A 97 5.32 11.34 9.74
CA ASP A 97 5.66 11.34 8.31
C ASP A 97 6.78 12.33 7.99
N ALA A 98 6.77 13.51 8.61
CA ALA A 98 7.82 14.51 8.38
C ALA A 98 9.18 14.05 8.92
N ALA A 99 9.20 13.44 10.10
CA ALA A 99 10.44 12.88 10.68
C ALA A 99 10.94 11.68 9.86
N ASN A 100 10.06 10.80 9.39
CA ASN A 100 10.42 9.68 8.53
C ASN A 100 11.04 10.15 7.21
N LEU A 101 10.45 11.14 6.57
CA LEU A 101 10.94 11.75 5.32
C LEU A 101 12.29 12.44 5.53
N ALA A 102 12.42 13.25 6.59
CA ALA A 102 13.67 13.93 6.92
C ALA A 102 14.81 12.94 7.14
N LEU A 103 14.57 11.85 7.87
CA LEU A 103 15.59 10.83 8.11
C LEU A 103 16.05 10.15 6.81
N VAL A 104 15.14 9.88 5.86
CA VAL A 104 15.55 9.34 4.55
C VAL A 104 16.45 10.34 3.82
N LEU A 105 16.09 11.62 3.78
CA LEU A 105 16.93 12.64 3.12
C LEU A 105 18.30 12.80 3.79
N ASP A 106 18.35 12.77 5.11
CA ASP A 106 19.61 12.86 5.88
C ASP A 106 20.54 11.67 5.57
N GLN A 107 19.98 10.45 5.49
CA GLN A 107 20.76 9.26 5.13
C GLN A 107 21.28 9.29 3.70
N LEU A 108 20.62 10.03 2.81
CA LEU A 108 21.00 10.16 1.40
C LEU A 108 21.84 11.41 1.11
N ALA A 109 22.20 12.20 2.12
CA ALA A 109 22.84 13.51 1.94
C ALA A 109 24.08 13.48 1.04
N ASP A 110 24.93 12.47 1.20
CA ASP A 110 26.19 12.30 0.46
C ASP A 110 26.07 11.38 -0.77
N VAL A 111 24.87 10.84 -1.06
CA VAL A 111 24.64 9.93 -2.19
C VAL A 111 24.47 10.75 -3.47
N PRO A 112 25.18 10.47 -4.59
CA PRO A 112 24.98 11.15 -5.86
C PRO A 112 23.54 11.01 -6.39
N ASP A 113 23.04 12.03 -7.12
CA ASP A 113 21.64 12.09 -7.59
C ASP A 113 21.26 10.93 -8.53
N GLU A 114 22.21 10.43 -9.32
CA GLU A 114 22.00 9.27 -10.19
C GLU A 114 21.73 7.96 -9.44
N HIS A 115 21.95 7.92 -8.12
CA HIS A 115 21.71 6.76 -7.25
C HIS A 115 20.50 6.93 -6.33
N LEU A 116 19.67 7.95 -6.55
CA LEU A 116 18.45 8.19 -5.79
C LEU A 116 17.23 7.41 -6.32
N GLY A 117 17.46 6.30 -7.02
CA GLY A 117 16.41 5.40 -7.47
C GLY A 117 15.59 4.87 -6.30
N ALA A 118 14.27 4.87 -6.46
CA ALA A 118 13.35 4.39 -5.45
C ALA A 118 12.06 3.86 -6.09
N ARG A 119 11.30 3.11 -5.33
CA ARG A 119 9.95 2.67 -5.72
C ARG A 119 9.03 2.63 -4.53
N PHE A 120 7.77 2.91 -4.76
CA PHE A 120 6.71 2.49 -3.85
C PHE A 120 6.26 1.07 -4.21
N VAL A 121 6.06 0.24 -3.20
CA VAL A 121 5.57 -1.14 -3.33
C VAL A 121 4.31 -1.30 -2.49
N CYS A 122 3.34 -2.04 -3.01
CA CYS A 122 2.16 -2.47 -2.28
C CYS A 122 1.96 -3.97 -2.51
N ALA A 123 1.87 -4.74 -1.44
CA ALA A 123 1.38 -6.11 -1.48
C ALA A 123 -0.10 -6.11 -1.07
N ALA A 124 -0.97 -6.66 -1.91
CA ALA A 124 -2.38 -6.88 -1.62
C ALA A 124 -2.63 -8.38 -1.45
N ALA A 125 -3.19 -8.77 -0.32
CA ALA A 125 -3.46 -10.15 0.03
C ALA A 125 -4.96 -10.38 0.19
N VAL A 126 -5.45 -11.54 -0.25
CA VAL A 126 -6.76 -12.06 0.09
C VAL A 126 -6.61 -13.34 0.89
N ALA A 127 -7.44 -13.51 1.92
CA ALA A 127 -7.54 -14.75 2.69
C ALA A 127 -9.01 -15.12 2.87
N LEU A 128 -9.30 -16.41 2.75
CA LEU A 128 -10.62 -17.01 2.95
C LEU A 128 -10.67 -17.72 4.30
N PRO A 129 -11.84 -17.84 4.91
CA PRO A 129 -12.02 -18.67 6.12
C PRO A 129 -11.67 -20.14 5.93
N SER A 130 -11.68 -20.64 4.68
CA SER A 130 -11.24 -22.01 4.31
C SER A 130 -9.74 -22.23 4.48
N GLY A 131 -8.94 -21.15 4.53
CA GLY A 131 -7.49 -21.17 4.53
C GLY A 131 -6.84 -20.89 3.18
N ASP A 132 -7.63 -20.79 2.11
CA ASP A 132 -7.11 -20.35 0.81
C ASP A 132 -6.68 -18.91 0.87
N GLU A 133 -5.53 -18.61 0.25
CA GLU A 133 -4.97 -17.27 0.25
C GLU A 133 -4.13 -17.00 -0.99
N ARG A 134 -4.07 -15.74 -1.40
CA ARG A 134 -3.22 -15.26 -2.50
C ARG A 134 -2.66 -13.89 -2.16
N VAL A 135 -1.53 -13.59 -2.76
CA VAL A 135 -0.90 -12.26 -2.70
C VAL A 135 -0.54 -11.82 -4.11
N VAL A 136 -0.74 -10.55 -4.37
CA VAL A 136 -0.29 -9.87 -5.58
C VAL A 136 0.44 -8.59 -5.17
N GLU A 137 1.30 -8.08 -6.05
CA GLU A 137 2.04 -6.86 -5.79
C GLU A 137 1.82 -5.85 -6.91
N GLY A 138 1.91 -4.57 -6.56
CA GLY A 138 1.99 -3.45 -7.47
C GLY A 138 3.12 -2.52 -7.04
N GLN A 139 3.74 -1.83 -8.00
CA GLN A 139 4.84 -0.92 -7.72
C GLN A 139 4.82 0.29 -8.63
N VAL A 140 5.35 1.40 -8.14
CA VAL A 140 5.66 2.58 -8.95
C VAL A 140 7.12 2.89 -8.81
N ILE A 141 7.84 2.82 -9.93
CA ILE A 141 9.27 3.11 -10.00
C ILE A 141 9.47 4.61 -10.22
N GLY A 142 10.54 5.16 -9.67
CA GLY A 142 10.89 6.56 -9.78
C GLY A 142 12.18 6.88 -9.06
N ARG A 143 12.33 8.14 -8.67
CA ARG A 143 13.50 8.64 -7.94
C ARG A 143 13.10 9.59 -6.83
N LEU A 144 14.01 9.76 -5.88
CA LEU A 144 13.86 10.78 -4.84
C LEU A 144 14.46 12.13 -5.29
N VAL A 145 13.91 13.21 -4.75
CA VAL A 145 14.44 14.57 -4.87
C VAL A 145 14.93 15.09 -3.51
N ARG A 146 15.92 15.99 -3.53
CA ARG A 146 16.59 16.51 -2.31
C ARG A 146 15.71 17.39 -1.42
N SER A 147 14.69 17.99 -2.00
CA SER A 147 13.83 18.93 -1.27
C SER A 147 12.37 18.55 -1.48
N PRO A 148 11.58 18.51 -0.41
CA PRO A 148 10.14 18.27 -0.51
C PRO A 148 9.45 19.29 -1.39
N ARG A 149 8.53 18.84 -2.27
CA ARG A 149 7.71 19.67 -3.15
C ARG A 149 6.27 19.19 -3.10
N GLY A 150 5.31 20.13 -3.18
CA GLY A 150 3.89 19.82 -3.11
C GLY A 150 3.38 19.66 -1.68
N THR A 151 2.06 19.63 -1.54
CA THR A 151 1.36 19.53 -0.24
C THR A 151 0.29 18.43 -0.23
N GLY A 152 0.14 17.73 -1.36
CA GLY A 152 -0.79 16.60 -1.48
C GLY A 152 -0.22 15.31 -0.93
N GLY A 153 -1.09 14.31 -0.76
CA GLY A 153 -0.68 12.98 -0.33
C GLY A 153 -0.25 12.88 1.13
N PHE A 154 0.67 11.95 1.42
CA PHE A 154 1.19 11.66 2.76
C PHE A 154 2.56 10.96 2.68
N GLY A 155 3.23 10.83 3.82
CA GLY A 155 4.50 10.11 3.93
C GLY A 155 5.59 10.69 3.04
N TYR A 156 6.10 9.91 2.11
CA TYR A 156 7.22 10.27 1.25
C TYR A 156 6.80 10.89 -0.10
N ASP A 157 5.51 11.15 -0.31
CA ASP A 157 5.02 11.77 -1.55
C ASP A 157 5.74 13.07 -1.93
N PRO A 158 6.11 13.97 -0.99
CA PRO A 158 6.79 15.22 -1.31
C PRO A 158 8.19 15.07 -1.90
N ILE A 159 8.81 13.90 -1.78
CA ILE A 159 10.17 13.65 -2.28
C ILE A 159 10.23 12.59 -3.38
N PHE A 160 9.13 11.98 -3.79
CA PHE A 160 9.10 10.93 -4.79
C PHE A 160 8.58 11.43 -6.14
N VAL A 161 9.39 11.29 -7.18
CA VAL A 161 9.05 11.61 -8.59
C VAL A 161 8.94 10.31 -9.36
N PRO A 162 7.75 9.92 -9.84
CA PRO A 162 7.56 8.71 -10.65
C PRO A 162 8.28 8.81 -11.99
N ASP A 163 8.69 7.69 -12.55
CA ASP A 163 9.27 7.64 -13.89
C ASP A 163 8.29 8.20 -14.93
N GLY A 164 8.83 8.97 -15.89
CA GLY A 164 8.04 9.67 -16.90
C GLY A 164 7.45 11.02 -16.44
N TYR A 165 7.58 11.37 -15.15
CA TYR A 165 7.10 12.64 -14.61
C TYR A 165 8.24 13.55 -14.16
N GLN A 166 7.92 14.86 -14.03
CA GLN A 166 8.86 15.88 -13.50
C GLN A 166 8.39 16.47 -12.16
N VAL A 167 7.19 16.10 -11.73
CA VAL A 167 6.55 16.54 -10.49
C VAL A 167 6.57 15.41 -9.47
N THR A 168 6.58 15.74 -8.18
CA THR A 168 6.44 14.74 -7.12
C THR A 168 5.00 14.24 -7.04
N THR A 169 4.79 13.09 -6.43
CA THR A 169 3.42 12.58 -6.18
C THR A 169 2.60 13.50 -5.28
N ALA A 170 3.24 14.37 -4.48
CA ALA A 170 2.55 15.40 -3.70
C ALA A 170 2.14 16.65 -4.50
N GLU A 171 2.70 16.84 -5.70
CA GLU A 171 2.33 17.91 -6.64
C GLU A 171 1.24 17.46 -7.63
N MET A 172 0.93 16.17 -7.69
CA MET A 172 -0.11 15.61 -8.57
C MET A 172 -1.52 15.87 -8.03
N THR A 173 -2.50 15.86 -8.92
CA THR A 173 -3.91 15.74 -8.50
C THR A 173 -4.14 14.36 -7.87
N ALA A 174 -5.17 14.23 -7.05
CA ALA A 174 -5.52 12.93 -6.47
C ALA A 174 -5.84 11.90 -7.56
N GLU A 175 -6.53 12.31 -8.63
CA GLU A 175 -6.89 11.48 -9.77
C GLU A 175 -5.65 10.96 -10.52
N ASP A 176 -4.72 11.85 -10.90
CA ASP A 176 -3.49 11.47 -11.58
C ASP A 176 -2.64 10.53 -10.74
N LYS A 177 -2.52 10.80 -9.43
CA LYS A 177 -1.81 9.95 -8.49
C LYS A 177 -2.45 8.57 -8.36
N HIS A 178 -3.77 8.48 -8.26
CA HIS A 178 -4.48 7.20 -8.18
C HIS A 178 -4.30 6.36 -9.45
N ALA A 179 -4.31 6.98 -10.62
CA ALA A 179 -4.14 6.28 -11.90
C ALA A 179 -2.82 5.49 -11.96
N ILE A 180 -1.75 6.01 -11.36
CA ILE A 180 -0.41 5.40 -11.36
C ILE A 180 -0.03 4.77 -10.02
N SER A 181 -0.92 4.74 -9.02
CA SER A 181 -0.54 4.32 -7.67
C SER A 181 -0.18 2.83 -7.59
N HIS A 182 0.87 2.53 -6.81
CA HIS A 182 1.28 1.16 -6.48
C HIS A 182 0.15 0.33 -5.85
N ARG A 183 -0.69 0.96 -5.01
CA ARG A 183 -1.86 0.31 -4.42
C ARG A 183 -2.94 0.05 -5.46
N GLY A 184 -3.24 1.02 -6.31
CA GLY A 184 -4.17 0.83 -7.42
C GLY A 184 -3.72 -0.27 -8.36
N GLU A 185 -2.41 -0.38 -8.66
CA GLU A 185 -1.86 -1.49 -9.44
C GLU A 185 -2.06 -2.84 -8.74
N ALA A 186 -1.72 -2.94 -7.44
CA ALA A 186 -1.91 -4.16 -6.66
C ALA A 186 -3.39 -4.57 -6.59
N PHE A 187 -4.30 -3.64 -6.35
CA PHE A 187 -5.73 -3.94 -6.30
C PHE A 187 -6.29 -4.35 -7.67
N ARG A 188 -5.84 -3.73 -8.78
CA ARG A 188 -6.20 -4.19 -10.13
C ARG A 188 -5.69 -5.60 -10.41
N ALA A 189 -4.46 -5.92 -10.00
CA ALA A 189 -3.89 -7.27 -10.09
C ALA A 189 -4.65 -8.29 -9.22
N LEU A 190 -5.29 -7.86 -8.13
CA LEU A 190 -6.09 -8.72 -7.27
C LEU A 190 -7.45 -9.09 -7.88
N VAL A 191 -8.00 -8.29 -8.80
CA VAL A 191 -9.32 -8.52 -9.42
C VAL A 191 -9.49 -9.93 -10.00
N PRO A 192 -8.61 -10.45 -10.86
CA PRO A 192 -8.76 -11.81 -11.40
C PRO A 192 -8.71 -12.89 -10.31
N VAL A 193 -7.91 -12.67 -9.26
CA VAL A 193 -7.81 -13.58 -8.11
C VAL A 193 -9.13 -13.61 -7.33
N LEU A 194 -9.75 -12.45 -7.10
CA LEU A 194 -11.04 -12.37 -6.42
C LEU A 194 -12.15 -13.06 -7.23
N ARG A 195 -12.13 -12.92 -8.55
CA ARG A 195 -13.08 -13.65 -9.42
C ARG A 195 -12.92 -15.17 -9.33
N GLU A 196 -11.68 -15.65 -9.26
CA GLU A 196 -11.40 -17.09 -9.11
C GLU A 196 -11.88 -17.62 -7.75
N LEU A 197 -11.63 -16.87 -6.67
CA LEU A 197 -11.86 -17.35 -5.30
C LEU A 197 -13.31 -17.13 -4.82
N LEU A 198 -14.03 -16.16 -5.38
CA LEU A 198 -15.37 -15.76 -4.91
C LEU A 198 -16.48 -16.09 -5.93
N GLY A 199 -16.15 -16.44 -7.16
CA GLY A 199 -17.08 -16.83 -8.23
C GLY A 199 -17.34 -18.30 -8.17
#